data_4e77531f22aa5c729b03a9329655d834
#
_entry.id   4e77531f22aa5c729b03a9329655d834
#
_cell.length_a   1.000
_cell.length_b   1.000
_cell.length_c   1.000
_cell.angle_alpha   90.00
_cell.angle_beta   90.00
_cell.angle_gamma   90.00
#
_symmetry.space_group_name_H-M   'P 1'
#
loop_
_entity.id
_entity.type
_entity.pdbx_description
1 polymer ?
#
loop_
_entity_poly.entity_id
_entity_poly.type
_entity_poly.pdbx_seq_one_letter_code
_entity_poly.pdbx_strand_id
1 'polypeptide(L)'
;MKGRIIVSTLLALLLLVSMPMSALAATWDISKGDITVNAESGGQTVRQGGGAAVPDSAPVITGTSKENNVTINADSGQTASVTLSGVNIDVRDKGKAAVSTTGEGNVSIELNGGSTLRSHYEHAGL
;
A
#
# COMPACT_ATOMS: atom_id res chain seq x y z
N MET A 1 -25.58 -29.25 -31.03
CA MET A 1 -25.47 -27.81 -31.24
C MET A 1 -25.68 -26.97 -29.96
N LYS A 2 -26.69 -27.28 -29.17
CA LYS A 2 -26.94 -26.54 -27.91
C LYS A 2 -25.81 -26.69 -26.88
N GLY A 3 -25.08 -27.81 -26.83
CA GLY A 3 -23.95 -28.01 -25.91
C GLY A 3 -22.71 -27.19 -26.22
N ARG A 4 -22.49 -26.79 -27.49
CA ARG A 4 -21.34 -25.96 -27.86
C ARG A 4 -21.46 -24.52 -27.37
N ILE A 5 -22.65 -23.97 -27.37
CA ILE A 5 -22.94 -22.61 -26.93
C ILE A 5 -22.73 -22.51 -25.41
N ILE A 6 -23.15 -23.53 -24.66
CA ILE A 6 -22.99 -23.59 -23.20
C ILE A 6 -21.51 -23.67 -22.80
N VAL A 7 -20.72 -24.48 -23.52
CA VAL A 7 -19.27 -24.63 -23.27
C VAL A 7 -18.53 -23.34 -23.56
N SER A 8 -18.87 -22.63 -24.67
CA SER A 8 -18.30 -21.33 -25.00
C SER A 8 -18.58 -20.28 -23.93
N THR A 9 -19.79 -20.24 -23.42
CA THR A 9 -20.20 -19.29 -22.39
C THR A 9 -19.48 -19.57 -21.06
N LEU A 10 -19.31 -20.84 -20.70
CA LEU A 10 -18.59 -21.23 -19.50
C LEU A 10 -17.10 -20.87 -19.59
N LEU A 11 -16.48 -21.03 -20.75
CA LEU A 11 -15.09 -20.68 -20.99
C LEU A 11 -14.86 -19.17 -20.89
N ALA A 12 -15.76 -18.37 -21.42
CA ALA A 12 -15.72 -16.91 -21.31
C ALA A 12 -15.84 -16.44 -19.85
N LEU A 13 -16.70 -17.08 -19.07
CA LEU A 13 -16.85 -16.78 -17.65
C LEU A 13 -15.61 -17.15 -16.84
N LEU A 14 -14.97 -18.26 -17.17
CA LEU A 14 -13.74 -18.70 -16.54
C LEU A 14 -12.57 -17.76 -16.82
N LEU A 15 -12.47 -17.21 -18.02
CA LEU A 15 -11.48 -16.21 -18.42
C LEU A 15 -11.65 -14.89 -17.64
N LEU A 16 -12.88 -14.47 -17.39
CA LEU A 16 -13.17 -13.28 -16.57
C LEU A 16 -12.78 -13.48 -15.09
N VAL A 17 -12.95 -14.67 -14.54
CA VAL A 17 -12.59 -15.00 -13.16
C VAL A 17 -11.08 -15.16 -12.99
N SER A 18 -10.37 -15.60 -14.03
CA SER A 18 -8.92 -15.76 -14.01
C SER A 18 -8.14 -14.48 -14.32
N MET A 19 -8.80 -13.39 -14.68
CA MET A 19 -8.12 -12.09 -14.78
C MET A 19 -7.50 -11.73 -13.44
N PRO A 20 -6.16 -11.53 -13.40
CA PRO A 20 -5.56 -11.03 -12.18
C PRO A 20 -6.26 -9.73 -11.81
N MET A 21 -6.74 -9.64 -10.61
CA MET A 21 -7.11 -8.37 -10.02
C MET A 21 -5.85 -7.53 -9.97
N SER A 22 -5.48 -6.91 -11.09
CA SER A 22 -4.44 -5.92 -11.08
C SER A 22 -4.83 -4.89 -10.06
N ALA A 23 -4.00 -4.73 -9.08
CA ALA A 23 -4.20 -3.82 -7.99
C ALA A 23 -4.43 -2.43 -8.56
N LEU A 24 -5.58 -1.90 -8.32
CA LEU A 24 -5.90 -0.52 -8.62
C LEU A 24 -5.10 0.36 -7.66
N ALA A 25 -4.36 1.33 -8.19
CA ALA A 25 -3.70 2.34 -7.40
C ALA A 25 -4.75 3.14 -6.63
N ALA A 26 -4.95 2.81 -5.35
CA ALA A 26 -5.88 3.51 -4.49
C ALA A 26 -5.19 4.68 -3.80
N THR A 27 -5.97 5.68 -3.43
CA THR A 27 -5.52 6.80 -2.61
C THR A 27 -5.89 6.54 -1.15
N TRP A 28 -4.90 6.64 -0.28
CA TRP A 28 -5.01 6.38 1.15
C TRP A 28 -4.75 7.66 1.94
N ASP A 29 -5.72 8.09 2.70
CA ASP A 29 -5.61 9.30 3.53
C ASP A 29 -5.06 8.94 4.91
N ILE A 30 -3.86 9.42 5.23
CA ILE A 30 -3.20 9.13 6.50
C ILE A 30 -3.97 9.64 7.72
N SER A 31 -4.87 10.59 7.56
CA SER A 31 -5.69 11.08 8.67
C SER A 31 -6.67 10.03 9.21
N LYS A 32 -6.96 9.00 8.44
CA LYS A 32 -7.95 7.96 8.77
C LYS A 32 -7.38 6.79 9.58
N GLY A 33 -6.09 6.71 9.77
CA GLY A 33 -5.43 5.67 10.56
C GLY A 33 -4.04 5.37 10.06
N ASP A 34 -3.29 4.61 10.84
CA ASP A 34 -1.97 4.12 10.43
C ASP A 34 -2.08 3.31 9.15
N ILE A 35 -1.11 3.45 8.27
CA ILE A 35 -1.06 2.70 7.01
C ILE A 35 0.08 1.70 7.06
N THR A 36 -0.22 0.46 6.76
CA THR A 36 0.78 -0.61 6.62
C THR A 36 0.74 -1.17 5.21
N VAL A 37 1.89 -1.14 4.56
CA VAL A 37 2.10 -1.72 3.23
C VAL A 37 2.92 -2.97 3.38
N ASN A 38 2.46 -4.09 2.80
CA ASN A 38 3.17 -5.36 2.84
C ASN A 38 3.39 -5.88 1.42
N ALA A 39 4.65 -6.02 1.03
CA ALA A 39 5.02 -6.66 -0.23
C ALA A 39 5.46 -8.10 0.04
N GLU A 40 4.67 -9.05 -0.38
CA GLU A 40 4.84 -10.49 -0.19
C GLU A 40 4.87 -11.21 -1.54
N SER A 41 5.21 -12.49 -1.55
CA SER A 41 5.26 -13.27 -2.78
C SER A 41 3.93 -13.35 -3.53
N GLY A 42 2.81 -13.21 -2.81
CA GLY A 42 1.47 -13.18 -3.39
C GLY A 42 1.01 -11.83 -3.90
N GLY A 43 1.82 -10.78 -3.74
CA GLY A 43 1.51 -9.42 -4.15
C GLY A 43 1.60 -8.43 -2.98
N GLN A 44 1.35 -7.17 -3.30
CA GLN A 44 1.36 -6.10 -2.30
C GLN A 44 -0.05 -5.81 -1.79
N THR A 45 -0.16 -5.65 -0.50
CA THR A 45 -1.41 -5.26 0.17
C THR A 45 -1.21 -4.01 1.01
N VAL A 46 -2.30 -3.31 1.26
CA VAL A 46 -2.34 -2.14 2.15
C VAL A 46 -3.44 -2.35 3.19
N ARG A 47 -3.12 -2.02 4.42
CA ARG A 47 -4.07 -2.00 5.54
C ARG A 47 -4.07 -0.63 6.15
N GLN A 48 -5.24 -0.13 6.51
CA GLN A 48 -5.38 1.13 7.23
C GLN A 48 -6.16 0.93 8.53
N GLY A 49 -5.57 1.39 9.63
CA GLY A 49 -6.16 1.23 10.96
C GLY A 49 -6.41 -0.24 11.30
N GLY A 50 -7.58 -0.54 11.83
CA GLY A 50 -8.03 -1.90 12.12
C GLY A 50 -8.71 -2.61 10.95
N GLY A 51 -8.65 -2.06 9.74
CA GLY A 51 -9.30 -2.65 8.57
C GLY A 51 -8.59 -3.89 8.02
N ALA A 52 -9.22 -4.54 7.06
CA ALA A 52 -8.65 -5.68 6.37
C ALA A 52 -7.56 -5.24 5.38
N ALA A 53 -6.62 -6.14 5.09
CA ALA A 53 -5.64 -5.93 4.05
C ALA A 53 -6.31 -5.98 2.66
N VAL A 54 -6.00 -4.99 1.82
CA VAL A 54 -6.55 -4.84 0.48
C VAL A 54 -5.42 -4.88 -0.54
N PRO A 55 -5.53 -5.67 -1.63
CA PRO A 55 -4.51 -5.66 -2.67
C PRO A 55 -4.37 -4.27 -3.29
N ASP A 56 -3.14 -3.76 -3.31
CA ASP A 56 -2.80 -2.48 -3.94
C ASP A 56 -1.30 -2.47 -4.26
N SER A 57 -0.95 -2.57 -5.52
CA SER A 57 0.46 -2.62 -5.96
C SER A 57 1.10 -1.24 -6.12
N ALA A 58 0.31 -0.17 -6.04
CA ALA A 58 0.79 1.18 -6.26
C ALA A 58 0.01 2.20 -5.41
N PRO A 59 -0.02 2.04 -4.07
CA PRO A 59 -0.77 2.95 -3.21
C PRO A 59 -0.23 4.36 -3.27
N VAL A 60 -1.15 5.31 -3.29
CA VAL A 60 -0.85 6.74 -3.18
C VAL A 60 -1.31 7.20 -1.80
N ILE A 61 -0.38 7.65 -0.98
CA ILE A 61 -0.66 8.14 0.36
C ILE A 61 -0.69 9.66 0.35
N THR A 62 -1.73 10.21 0.92
CA THR A 62 -1.97 11.66 1.00
C THR A 62 -2.47 12.04 2.39
N GLY A 63 -2.73 13.31 2.59
CA GLY A 63 -3.36 13.84 3.80
C GLY A 63 -2.36 14.28 4.88
N THR A 64 -2.92 14.66 6.01
CA THR A 64 -2.18 15.22 7.15
C THR A 64 -2.53 14.47 8.42
N SER A 65 -1.51 14.11 9.21
CA SER A 65 -1.71 13.49 10.51
C SER A 65 -0.61 13.87 11.50
N LYS A 66 -1.00 14.03 12.75
CA LYS A 66 -0.09 14.17 13.90
C LYS A 66 -0.07 12.92 14.78
N GLU A 67 -0.76 11.86 14.37
CA GLU A 67 -0.92 10.65 15.17
C GLU A 67 -0.56 9.38 14.41
N ASN A 68 -0.81 9.35 13.12
CA ASN A 68 -0.67 8.17 12.29
C ASN A 68 0.64 8.18 11.51
N ASN A 69 1.17 7.00 11.27
CA ASN A 69 2.39 6.81 10.50
C ASN A 69 2.22 5.75 9.41
N VAL A 70 3.24 5.62 8.58
CA VAL A 70 3.29 4.62 7.52
C VAL A 70 4.37 3.60 7.86
N THR A 71 4.04 2.33 7.78
CA THR A 71 4.99 1.22 7.88
C THR A 71 5.00 0.45 6.56
N ILE A 72 6.18 0.22 6.02
CA ILE A 72 6.37 -0.47 4.74
C ILE A 72 7.22 -1.72 5.00
N ASN A 73 6.63 -2.88 4.81
CA ASN A 73 7.30 -4.17 4.95
C ASN A 73 7.52 -4.77 3.57
N ALA A 74 8.74 -5.19 3.30
CA ALA A 74 9.06 -5.90 2.06
C ALA A 74 9.77 -7.21 2.39
N ASP A 75 9.18 -8.32 1.99
CA ASP A 75 9.79 -9.64 2.17
C ASP A 75 11.00 -9.81 1.26
N SER A 76 11.88 -10.71 1.63
CA SER A 76 13.05 -11.05 0.82
C SER A 76 12.67 -11.34 -0.63
N GLY A 77 13.36 -10.70 -1.57
CA GLY A 77 13.09 -10.82 -3.00
C GLY A 77 11.90 -10.01 -3.52
N GLN A 78 11.20 -9.30 -2.64
CA GLN A 78 10.08 -8.45 -3.02
C GLN A 78 10.47 -6.97 -3.04
N THR A 79 9.69 -6.17 -3.74
CA THR A 79 9.82 -4.72 -3.75
C THR A 79 8.49 -4.09 -3.39
N ALA A 80 8.46 -3.36 -2.28
CA ALA A 80 7.31 -2.55 -1.93
C ALA A 80 7.37 -1.22 -2.68
N SER A 81 6.26 -0.80 -3.27
CA SER A 81 6.16 0.44 -4.02
C SER A 81 5.08 1.33 -3.43
N VAL A 82 5.42 2.58 -3.11
CA VAL A 82 4.52 3.55 -2.47
C VAL A 82 4.77 4.92 -3.07
N THR A 83 3.72 5.67 -3.31
CA THR A 83 3.81 7.09 -3.68
C THR A 83 3.31 7.95 -2.52
N LEU A 84 4.11 8.92 -2.11
CA LEU A 84 3.71 9.96 -1.15
C LEU A 84 3.34 11.21 -1.94
N SER A 85 2.08 11.61 -1.88
CA SER A 85 1.56 12.74 -2.65
C SER A 85 1.04 13.83 -1.72
N GLY A 86 1.85 14.86 -1.50
CA GLY A 86 1.49 15.98 -0.63
C GLY A 86 1.19 15.57 0.81
N VAL A 87 1.81 14.50 1.30
CA VAL A 87 1.56 14.00 2.66
C VAL A 87 2.28 14.86 3.70
N ASN A 88 1.60 15.11 4.81
CA ASN A 88 2.18 15.82 5.95
C ASN A 88 1.97 15.01 7.23
N ILE A 89 3.04 14.37 7.70
CA ILE A 89 3.02 13.56 8.93
C ILE A 89 3.95 14.21 9.95
N ASP A 90 3.41 14.53 11.12
CA ASP A 90 4.18 15.04 12.25
C ASP A 90 3.87 14.23 13.50
N VAL A 91 4.70 13.22 13.75
CA VAL A 91 4.56 12.31 14.89
C VAL A 91 5.68 12.46 15.91
N ARG A 92 6.29 13.64 15.95
CA ARG A 92 7.37 13.94 16.92
C ARG A 92 6.96 13.70 18.36
N ASP A 93 5.72 14.00 18.70
CA ASP A 93 5.20 13.85 20.07
C ASP A 93 4.66 12.43 20.36
N LYS A 94 4.75 11.52 19.39
CA LYS A 94 4.22 10.15 19.51
C LYS A 94 5.30 9.07 19.71
N GLY A 95 6.56 9.46 19.74
CA GLY A 95 7.66 8.52 19.94
C GLY A 95 7.84 7.52 18.79
N LYS A 96 7.52 7.92 17.55
CA LYS A 96 7.61 7.01 16.40
C LYS A 96 8.14 7.71 15.15
N ALA A 97 8.49 6.91 14.15
CA ALA A 97 8.87 7.41 12.83
C ALA A 97 7.63 7.76 12.02
N ALA A 98 7.72 8.81 11.19
CA ALA A 98 6.67 9.16 10.24
C ALA A 98 6.48 8.07 9.19
N VAL A 99 7.58 7.55 8.65
CA VAL A 99 7.61 6.39 7.77
C VAL A 99 8.70 5.44 8.27
N SER A 100 8.38 4.18 8.41
CA SER A 100 9.34 3.13 8.75
C SER A 100 9.32 2.00 7.73
N THR A 101 10.48 1.42 7.49
CA THR A 101 10.63 0.28 6.58
C THR A 101 11.16 -0.92 7.34
N THR A 102 10.67 -2.09 7.01
CA THR A 102 11.12 -3.36 7.61
C THR A 102 11.21 -4.46 6.55
N GLY A 103 11.82 -5.57 6.92
CA GLY A 103 12.01 -6.73 6.04
C GLY A 103 13.32 -6.65 5.25
N GLU A 104 13.59 -7.70 4.49
CA GLU A 104 14.84 -7.88 3.73
C GLU A 104 14.69 -7.54 2.24
N GLY A 105 13.49 -7.17 1.82
CA GLY A 105 13.21 -6.76 0.45
C GLY A 105 13.58 -5.30 0.18
N ASN A 106 13.22 -4.84 -0.99
CA ASN A 106 13.46 -3.46 -1.43
C ASN A 106 12.22 -2.59 -1.21
N VAL A 107 12.45 -1.31 -1.00
CA VAL A 107 11.37 -0.32 -0.90
C VAL A 107 11.62 0.78 -1.91
N SER A 108 10.62 1.06 -2.73
CA SER A 108 10.61 2.15 -3.69
C SER A 108 9.57 3.18 -3.27
N ILE A 109 10.01 4.38 -2.95
CA ILE A 109 9.14 5.48 -2.57
C ILE A 109 9.24 6.58 -3.61
N GLU A 110 8.13 6.89 -4.24
CA GLU A 110 8.01 8.02 -5.15
C GLU A 110 7.43 9.22 -4.39
N LEU A 111 8.04 10.38 -4.57
CA LEU A 111 7.58 11.63 -3.99
C LEU A 111 6.90 12.46 -5.08
N ASN A 112 5.63 12.75 -4.89
CA ASN A 112 4.82 13.52 -5.81
C ASN A 112 4.25 14.74 -5.06
N GLY A 113 4.67 15.94 -5.45
CA GLY A 113 4.37 17.14 -4.69
C GLY A 113 5.20 17.27 -3.42
N GLY A 114 4.96 18.31 -2.65
CA GLY A 114 5.67 18.57 -1.40
C GLY A 114 5.15 17.69 -0.26
N SER A 115 5.99 16.81 0.25
CA SER A 115 5.67 16.01 1.44
C SER A 115 6.53 16.43 2.63
N THR A 116 5.96 16.41 3.82
CA THR A 116 6.67 16.71 5.06
C THR A 116 6.56 15.53 6.01
N LEU A 117 7.70 15.01 6.44
CA LEU A 117 7.77 13.89 7.37
C LEU A 117 8.57 14.31 8.60
N ARG A 118 7.93 14.32 9.76
CA ARG A 118 8.57 14.68 11.03
C ARG A 118 8.40 13.56 12.02
N SER A 119 9.52 12.97 12.39
CA SER A 119 9.61 11.85 13.33
C SER A 119 10.08 12.33 14.71
N HIS A 120 9.87 11.50 15.73
CA HIS A 120 10.50 11.68 17.02
C HIS A 120 12.02 11.74 16.86
N TYR A 121 12.72 12.47 17.73
CA TYR A 121 14.16 12.72 17.61
C TYR A 121 15.03 11.45 17.59
N GLU A 122 14.51 10.34 18.10
CA GLU A 122 15.19 9.04 18.07
C GLU A 122 14.96 8.27 16.75
N HIS A 123 14.15 8.81 15.84
CA HIS A 123 13.79 8.15 14.58
C HIS A 123 14.03 9.08 13.39
N ALA A 124 14.47 8.52 12.28
CA ALA A 124 14.56 9.27 11.03
C ALA A 124 13.16 9.63 10.49
N GLY A 125 13.06 10.67 9.67
CA GLY A 125 11.81 11.04 8.98
C GLY A 125 11.37 9.98 7.98
N LEU A 126 12.35 9.28 7.43
CA LEU A 126 12.16 8.22 6.45
C LEU A 126 13.25 7.17 6.64
#